data_59d48ae8f0667adea188b97396d9c84c
#
_entry.id   59d48ae8f0667adea188b97396d9c84c
#
_cell.length_a   1.000
_cell.length_b   1.000
_cell.length_c   1.000
_cell.angle_alpha   90.00
_cell.angle_beta   90.00
_cell.angle_gamma   90.00
#
_symmetry.space_group_name_H-M   'P 1'
#
loop_
_entity.id
_entity.type
_entity.pdbx_description
1 polymer ?
#
loop_
_entity_poly.entity_id
_entity_poly.type
_entity_poly.pdbx_seq_one_letter_code
_entity_poly.pdbx_strand_id
1 'polypeptide(L)'
;MAGGSKIGDYVPVTALIPRRPTLVSLQEAAAHCRGCDLYVKATQTVFGEGPASARVMMVGEQPGDREDLAGKPFVGPAGRVLDEALEQAGIDRDDVYVTNVVKHFRWEGAARGKRRIHKRPRTWEIQACRAWLDAELALVQPEVLVCLGASAAQSLLGRGFSVTRQRGELVPSSLAPKVLATVHPSSILRAPDSETRHSEMRKFVADLKKVAHVLASEPKAA
;
A
#
# COMPACT_ATOMS: atom_id res chain seq x y z
N MET A 1 -32.29 5.04 -16.08
CA MET A 1 -31.57 6.26 -16.51
C MET A 1 -30.22 6.25 -15.80
N ALA A 2 -29.17 5.91 -16.52
CA ALA A 2 -27.80 5.89 -15.99
C ALA A 2 -27.35 7.35 -15.79
N GLY A 3 -27.19 7.77 -14.54
CA GLY A 3 -26.59 9.06 -14.18
C GLY A 3 -25.15 9.09 -14.68
N GLY A 4 -24.91 9.75 -15.81
CA GLY A 4 -23.58 10.09 -16.26
C GLY A 4 -22.92 10.95 -15.17
N SER A 5 -21.90 10.39 -14.51
CA SER A 5 -20.99 11.14 -13.67
C SER A 5 -20.45 12.27 -14.55
N LYS A 6 -20.78 13.52 -14.24
CA LYS A 6 -20.07 14.67 -14.80
C LYS A 6 -18.60 14.38 -14.58
N ILE A 7 -17.81 14.33 -15.67
CA ILE A 7 -16.34 14.33 -15.59
C ILE A 7 -16.03 15.64 -14.87
N GLY A 8 -15.88 15.55 -13.54
CA GLY A 8 -15.57 16.68 -12.69
C GLY A 8 -14.16 17.16 -13.03
N ASP A 9 -13.86 18.41 -12.76
CA ASP A 9 -12.56 19.02 -12.92
C ASP A 9 -11.52 18.30 -12.04
N TYR A 10 -10.99 17.16 -12.54
CA TYR A 10 -9.94 16.43 -11.85
C TYR A 10 -8.68 17.29 -11.88
N VAL A 11 -8.14 17.52 -10.68
CA VAL A 11 -6.87 18.24 -10.53
C VAL A 11 -5.74 17.19 -10.63
N PRO A 12 -4.82 17.31 -11.60
CA PRO A 12 -3.69 16.41 -11.67
C PRO A 12 -2.93 16.42 -10.33
N VAL A 13 -2.65 15.22 -9.79
CA VAL A 13 -1.96 15.09 -8.51
C VAL A 13 -0.62 15.81 -8.50
N THR A 14 0.10 15.82 -9.63
CA THR A 14 1.36 16.56 -9.80
C THR A 14 1.24 18.05 -9.52
N ALA A 15 0.07 18.66 -9.74
CA ALA A 15 -0.18 20.08 -9.43
C ALA A 15 -0.41 20.34 -7.94
N LEU A 16 -0.69 19.29 -7.15
CA LEU A 16 -0.90 19.37 -5.70
C LEU A 16 0.39 19.15 -4.91
N ILE A 17 1.43 18.55 -5.51
CA ILE A 17 2.69 18.25 -4.82
C ILE A 17 3.45 19.56 -4.57
N PRO A 18 3.81 19.86 -3.30
CA PRO A 18 4.60 21.05 -2.96
C PRO A 18 5.98 21.06 -3.66
N ARG A 19 6.52 22.23 -3.95
CA ARG A 19 7.84 22.37 -4.58
C ARG A 19 9.01 21.78 -3.76
N ARG A 20 8.90 21.82 -2.44
CA ARG A 20 9.84 21.20 -1.49
C ARG A 20 9.05 20.33 -0.54
N PRO A 21 8.69 19.10 -0.98
CA PRO A 21 7.81 18.24 -0.20
C PRO A 21 8.51 17.68 1.04
N THR A 22 7.73 17.52 2.09
CA THR A 22 8.00 16.65 3.24
C THR A 22 6.84 15.67 3.34
N LEU A 23 6.97 14.56 4.09
CA LEU A 23 5.84 13.63 4.28
C LEU A 23 4.63 14.35 4.87
N VAL A 24 4.84 15.28 5.80
CA VAL A 24 3.77 16.10 6.41
C VAL A 24 3.08 16.96 5.35
N SER A 25 3.84 17.74 4.58
CA SER A 25 3.24 18.61 3.57
C SER A 25 2.58 17.86 2.41
N LEU A 26 3.07 16.65 2.08
CA LEU A 26 2.39 15.76 1.12
C LEU A 26 1.07 15.25 1.68
N GLN A 27 1.03 14.84 2.93
CA GLN A 27 -0.20 14.38 3.59
C GLN A 27 -1.25 15.48 3.66
N GLU A 28 -0.86 16.71 4.03
CA GLU A 28 -1.72 17.88 4.05
C GLU A 28 -2.28 18.19 2.65
N ALA A 29 -1.43 18.19 1.62
CA ALA A 29 -1.86 18.42 0.25
C ALA A 29 -2.77 17.29 -0.27
N ALA A 30 -2.49 16.05 0.09
CA ALA A 30 -3.29 14.88 -0.30
C ALA A 30 -4.69 14.88 0.34
N ALA A 31 -4.87 15.52 1.52
CA ALA A 31 -6.18 15.64 2.17
C ALA A 31 -7.23 16.33 1.27
N HIS A 32 -6.79 17.13 0.31
CA HIS A 32 -7.65 17.83 -0.65
C HIS A 32 -7.62 17.22 -2.05
N CYS A 33 -7.09 15.99 -2.20
CA CYS A 33 -6.92 15.35 -3.50
C CYS A 33 -8.23 15.07 -4.21
N ARG A 34 -8.35 15.57 -5.44
CA ARG A 34 -9.43 15.30 -6.38
C ARG A 34 -8.90 14.80 -7.72
N GLY A 35 -7.84 14.02 -7.70
CA GLY A 35 -7.19 13.51 -8.90
C GLY A 35 -7.97 12.39 -9.63
N CYS A 36 -8.96 11.78 -8.98
CA CYS A 36 -9.85 10.76 -9.55
C CYS A 36 -11.20 10.77 -8.81
N ASP A 37 -12.20 10.03 -9.29
CA ASP A 37 -13.56 9.99 -8.73
C ASP A 37 -13.68 9.28 -7.36
N LEU A 38 -12.63 8.63 -6.89
CA LEU A 38 -12.67 7.91 -5.61
C LEU A 38 -12.93 8.82 -4.42
N TYR A 39 -12.46 10.09 -4.45
CA TYR A 39 -12.69 11.04 -3.38
C TYR A 39 -14.19 11.30 -3.12
N VAL A 40 -15.05 11.10 -4.13
CA VAL A 40 -16.49 11.37 -4.01
C VAL A 40 -17.18 10.43 -3.02
N LYS A 41 -16.69 9.19 -2.91
CA LYS A 41 -17.30 8.17 -2.06
C LYS A 41 -16.45 7.82 -0.84
N ALA A 42 -15.14 8.06 -0.88
CA ALA A 42 -14.26 7.86 0.25
C ALA A 42 -14.57 8.85 1.37
N THR A 43 -14.34 8.47 2.61
CA THR A 43 -14.51 9.35 3.77
C THR A 43 -13.41 10.40 3.80
N GLN A 44 -12.19 10.00 3.48
CA GLN A 44 -11.01 10.85 3.45
C GLN A 44 -9.87 10.20 2.67
N THR A 45 -8.82 10.97 2.44
CA THR A 45 -7.55 10.43 1.95
C THR A 45 -6.85 9.65 3.07
N VAL A 46 -6.33 8.48 2.75
CA VAL A 46 -5.46 7.68 3.63
C VAL A 46 -4.07 7.72 3.05
N PHE A 47 -3.21 8.55 3.63
CA PHE A 47 -1.82 8.70 3.23
C PHE A 47 -0.93 7.66 3.90
N GLY A 48 0.36 7.59 3.55
CA GLY A 48 1.30 6.69 4.19
C GLY A 48 1.63 7.09 5.64
N GLU A 49 2.10 6.14 6.44
CA GLU A 49 2.49 6.33 7.84
C GLU A 49 3.80 5.63 8.15
N GLY A 50 4.68 6.30 8.84
CA GLY A 50 6.01 5.85 9.26
C GLY A 50 7.05 6.97 9.15
N PRO A 51 8.27 6.73 9.63
CA PRO A 51 9.33 7.73 9.58
C PRO A 51 9.83 7.95 8.15
N ALA A 52 10.26 9.18 7.83
CA ALA A 52 10.93 9.47 6.56
C ALA A 52 12.25 8.70 6.40
N SER A 53 12.83 8.30 7.52
CA SER A 53 14.07 7.51 7.59
C SER A 53 13.82 6.01 7.54
N ALA A 54 12.60 5.56 7.24
CA ALA A 54 12.26 4.13 7.18
C ALA A 54 13.15 3.41 6.15
N ARG A 55 13.69 2.27 6.56
CA ARG A 55 14.53 1.42 5.70
C ARG A 55 13.69 0.50 4.80
N VAL A 56 12.46 0.22 5.23
CA VAL A 56 11.50 -0.60 4.50
C VAL A 56 10.27 0.22 4.16
N MET A 57 9.83 0.17 2.90
CA MET A 57 8.55 0.73 2.51
C MET A 57 7.61 -0.40 2.07
N MET A 58 6.45 -0.51 2.70
CA MET A 58 5.44 -1.51 2.38
C MET A 58 4.25 -0.88 1.67
N VAL A 59 3.91 -1.40 0.49
CA VAL A 59 2.89 -0.82 -0.38
C VAL A 59 1.77 -1.82 -0.62
N GLY A 60 0.57 -1.50 -0.13
CA GLY A 60 -0.67 -2.21 -0.42
C GLY A 60 -1.39 -1.68 -1.66
N GLU A 61 -2.60 -2.19 -1.91
CA GLU A 61 -3.43 -1.78 -3.06
C GLU A 61 -4.13 -0.45 -2.80
N GLN A 62 -4.95 -0.39 -1.77
CA GLN A 62 -5.77 0.76 -1.36
C GLN A 62 -6.21 0.62 0.10
N PRO A 63 -6.67 1.70 0.74
CA PRO A 63 -7.28 1.62 2.06
C PRO A 63 -8.47 0.66 2.11
N GLY A 64 -8.69 0.00 3.23
CA GLY A 64 -9.91 -0.71 3.55
C GLY A 64 -10.95 0.20 4.23
N ASP A 65 -12.08 -0.39 4.65
CA ASP A 65 -13.17 0.33 5.31
C ASP A 65 -12.73 1.00 6.63
N ARG A 66 -11.95 0.31 7.44
CA ARG A 66 -11.44 0.84 8.72
C ARG A 66 -10.41 1.92 8.52
N GLU A 67 -9.53 1.75 7.54
CA GLU A 67 -8.53 2.72 7.18
C GLU A 67 -9.15 4.01 6.65
N ASP A 68 -10.19 3.91 5.81
CA ASP A 68 -10.93 5.05 5.26
C ASP A 68 -11.63 5.87 6.37
N LEU A 69 -12.15 5.20 7.39
CA LEU A 69 -12.76 5.85 8.55
C LEU A 69 -11.71 6.48 9.49
N ALA A 70 -10.59 5.81 9.70
CA ALA A 70 -9.56 6.26 10.63
C ALA A 70 -8.58 7.28 10.03
N GLY A 71 -8.46 7.35 8.69
CA GLY A 71 -7.47 8.17 8.00
C GLY A 71 -6.05 7.63 8.07
N LYS A 72 -5.86 6.38 8.50
CA LYS A 72 -4.55 5.75 8.71
C LYS A 72 -4.44 4.42 7.95
N PRO A 73 -3.29 4.11 7.30
CA PRO A 73 -3.10 2.85 6.59
C PRO A 73 -2.92 1.68 7.55
N PHE A 74 -3.36 0.50 7.16
CA PHE A 74 -3.16 -0.77 7.88
C PHE A 74 -3.60 -0.80 9.35
N VAL A 75 -4.69 -0.11 9.71
CA VAL A 75 -5.27 -0.14 11.07
C VAL A 75 -6.36 -1.21 11.24
N GLY A 76 -6.79 -1.83 10.17
CA GLY A 76 -7.78 -2.89 10.17
C GLY A 76 -7.21 -4.28 10.44
N PRO A 77 -8.01 -5.35 10.21
CA PRO A 77 -7.57 -6.73 10.44
C PRO A 77 -6.33 -7.13 9.64
N ALA A 78 -6.17 -6.61 8.41
CA ALA A 78 -4.99 -6.87 7.58
C ALA A 78 -3.71 -6.24 8.17
N GLY A 79 -3.83 -5.06 8.80
CA GLY A 79 -2.73 -4.41 9.51
C GLY A 79 -2.25 -5.24 10.69
N ARG A 80 -3.17 -5.78 11.52
CA ARG A 80 -2.77 -6.67 12.64
C ARG A 80 -1.99 -7.91 12.17
N VAL A 81 -2.39 -8.51 11.04
CA VAL A 81 -1.63 -9.64 10.46
C VAL A 81 -0.25 -9.17 9.98
N LEU A 82 -0.15 -7.95 9.44
CA LEU A 82 1.13 -7.37 9.03
C LEU A 82 2.03 -7.13 10.25
N ASP A 83 1.51 -6.51 11.30
CA ASP A 83 2.26 -6.20 12.52
C ASP A 83 2.77 -7.49 13.19
N GLU A 84 1.91 -8.52 13.31
CA GLU A 84 2.30 -9.84 13.81
C GLU A 84 3.41 -10.48 12.96
N ALA A 85 3.33 -10.34 11.64
CA ALA A 85 4.34 -10.90 10.73
C ALA A 85 5.68 -10.15 10.81
N LEU A 86 5.66 -8.82 10.98
CA LEU A 86 6.85 -8.00 11.20
C LEU A 86 7.57 -8.41 12.48
N GLU A 87 6.82 -8.53 13.59
CA GLU A 87 7.34 -9.02 14.88
C GLU A 87 8.00 -10.39 14.75
N GLN A 88 7.31 -11.36 14.13
CA GLN A 88 7.84 -12.71 13.90
C GLN A 88 9.04 -12.75 12.95
N ALA A 89 9.15 -11.78 12.05
CA ALA A 89 10.28 -11.64 11.14
C ALA A 89 11.48 -10.89 11.77
N GLY A 90 11.30 -10.24 12.92
CA GLY A 90 12.32 -9.44 13.59
C GLY A 90 12.56 -8.10 12.89
N ILE A 91 11.52 -7.51 12.26
CA ILE A 91 11.57 -6.18 11.67
C ILE A 91 10.94 -5.20 12.64
N ASP A 92 11.70 -4.18 13.05
CA ASP A 92 11.18 -3.10 13.88
C ASP A 92 10.14 -2.28 13.11
N ARG A 93 9.01 -2.02 13.75
CA ARG A 93 7.94 -1.20 13.13
C ARG A 93 8.41 0.23 12.85
N ASP A 94 9.36 0.74 13.61
CA ASP A 94 9.96 2.06 13.41
C ASP A 94 10.91 2.13 12.19
N ASP A 95 11.32 0.99 11.65
CA ASP A 95 12.06 0.91 10.38
C ASP A 95 11.12 0.83 9.16
N VAL A 96 9.78 0.85 9.36
CA VAL A 96 8.80 0.59 8.30
C VAL A 96 7.91 1.80 8.03
N TYR A 97 7.86 2.21 6.76
CA TYR A 97 6.84 3.10 6.22
C TYR A 97 5.78 2.29 5.48
N VAL A 98 4.51 2.42 5.84
CA VAL A 98 3.40 1.71 5.19
C VAL A 98 2.52 2.66 4.39
N THR A 99 2.14 2.25 3.18
CA THR A 99 1.26 3.03 2.32
C THR A 99 0.49 2.13 1.33
N ASN A 100 -0.26 2.74 0.43
CA ASN A 100 -0.99 2.07 -0.64
C ASN A 100 -0.75 2.74 -1.99
N VAL A 101 -0.93 2.00 -3.08
CA VAL A 101 -0.88 2.53 -4.45
C VAL A 101 -1.93 3.61 -4.65
N VAL A 102 -3.14 3.42 -4.10
CA VAL A 102 -4.24 4.37 -4.16
C VAL A 102 -4.57 4.89 -2.77
N LYS A 103 -4.79 6.22 -2.65
CA LYS A 103 -4.98 6.90 -1.36
C LYS A 103 -6.44 7.01 -0.91
N HIS A 104 -7.40 6.59 -1.73
CA HIS A 104 -8.83 6.59 -1.40
C HIS A 104 -9.42 5.20 -1.50
N PHE A 105 -10.38 4.90 -0.64
CA PHE A 105 -11.09 3.63 -0.63
C PHE A 105 -12.09 3.52 -1.77
N ARG A 106 -11.90 2.53 -2.65
CA ARG A 106 -12.87 2.18 -3.68
C ARG A 106 -13.85 1.14 -3.18
N TRP A 107 -15.11 1.50 -3.10
CA TRP A 107 -16.17 0.63 -2.62
C TRP A 107 -17.49 0.80 -3.37
N GLU A 108 -18.34 -0.21 -3.26
CA GLU A 108 -19.73 -0.16 -3.68
C GLU A 108 -20.63 -0.56 -2.51
N GLY A 109 -21.83 0.01 -2.46
CA GLY A 109 -22.84 -0.38 -1.47
C GLY A 109 -23.27 -1.82 -1.68
N ALA A 110 -23.55 -2.56 -0.60
CA ALA A 110 -24.20 -3.85 -0.69
C ALA A 110 -25.63 -3.67 -1.23
N ALA A 111 -26.16 -4.67 -1.92
CA ALA A 111 -27.54 -4.66 -2.44
C ALA A 111 -28.57 -4.50 -1.31
N ARG A 112 -28.23 -4.92 -0.09
CA ARG A 112 -29.04 -4.72 1.11
C ARG A 112 -28.12 -4.28 2.27
N GLY A 113 -28.53 -3.21 2.99
CA GLY A 113 -27.82 -2.70 4.18
C GLY A 113 -26.78 -1.63 3.89
N LYS A 114 -26.05 -1.20 4.94
CA LYS A 114 -25.07 -0.11 4.93
C LYS A 114 -23.60 -0.57 4.71
N ARG A 115 -23.39 -1.85 4.38
CA ARG A 115 -22.03 -2.41 4.24
C ARG A 115 -21.35 -1.86 2.98
N ARG A 116 -20.13 -1.36 3.13
CA ARG A 116 -19.26 -0.95 2.03
C ARG A 116 -18.44 -2.16 1.55
N ILE A 117 -18.64 -2.55 0.29
CA ILE A 117 -17.95 -3.70 -0.32
C ILE A 117 -16.73 -3.18 -1.07
N HIS A 118 -15.56 -3.61 -0.65
CA HIS A 118 -14.29 -3.34 -1.32
C HIS A 118 -14.33 -3.73 -2.80
N LYS A 119 -13.90 -2.83 -3.67
CA LYS A 119 -13.71 -3.05 -5.11
C LYS A 119 -12.30 -2.69 -5.52
N ARG A 120 -11.71 -3.49 -6.38
CA ARG A 120 -10.37 -3.21 -6.90
C ARG A 120 -10.33 -1.87 -7.64
N PRO A 121 -9.31 -1.01 -7.40
CA PRO A 121 -9.13 0.23 -8.17
C PRO A 121 -8.98 -0.04 -9.67
N ARG A 122 -9.53 0.86 -10.49
CA ARG A 122 -9.36 0.82 -11.93
C ARG A 122 -7.95 1.28 -12.31
N THR A 123 -7.49 0.88 -13.49
CA THR A 123 -6.14 1.25 -13.97
C THR A 123 -5.93 2.77 -13.98
N TRP A 124 -6.92 3.53 -14.43
CA TRP A 124 -6.80 4.98 -14.50
C TRP A 124 -6.80 5.66 -13.11
N GLU A 125 -7.50 5.10 -12.11
CA GLU A 125 -7.48 5.57 -10.73
C GLU A 125 -6.07 5.35 -10.11
N ILE A 126 -5.47 4.21 -10.39
CA ILE A 126 -4.08 3.91 -10.02
C ILE A 126 -3.11 4.91 -10.67
N GLN A 127 -3.27 5.16 -11.98
CA GLN A 127 -2.42 6.10 -12.70
C GLN A 127 -2.56 7.53 -12.19
N ALA A 128 -3.79 7.98 -11.92
CA ALA A 128 -4.05 9.30 -11.36
C ALA A 128 -3.43 9.47 -9.96
N CYS A 129 -3.39 8.40 -9.14
CA CYS A 129 -2.84 8.43 -7.79
C CYS A 129 -1.32 8.26 -7.73
N ARG A 130 -0.68 7.80 -8.82
CA ARG A 130 0.70 7.38 -8.88
C ARG A 130 1.68 8.43 -8.37
N ALA A 131 1.48 9.70 -8.70
CA ALA A 131 2.39 10.78 -8.32
C ALA A 131 2.53 10.94 -6.78
N TRP A 132 1.50 10.61 -5.98
CA TRP A 132 1.62 10.56 -4.53
C TRP A 132 2.62 9.49 -4.07
N LEU A 133 2.50 8.27 -4.62
CA LEU A 133 3.40 7.16 -4.28
C LEU A 133 4.84 7.44 -4.72
N ASP A 134 5.02 8.06 -5.90
CA ASP A 134 6.35 8.44 -6.38
C ASP A 134 7.00 9.50 -5.47
N ALA A 135 6.21 10.47 -4.97
CA ALA A 135 6.68 11.47 -4.02
C ALA A 135 7.05 10.85 -2.66
N GLU A 136 6.26 9.88 -2.15
CA GLU A 136 6.60 9.14 -0.93
C GLU A 136 7.91 8.35 -1.12
N LEU A 137 8.05 7.63 -2.23
CA LEU A 137 9.29 6.89 -2.55
C LEU A 137 10.52 7.80 -2.61
N ALA A 138 10.38 8.98 -3.23
CA ALA A 138 11.47 9.94 -3.35
C ALA A 138 11.90 10.53 -1.99
N LEU A 139 10.99 10.63 -1.01
CA LEU A 139 11.30 11.14 0.33
C LEU A 139 11.83 10.06 1.27
N VAL A 140 11.24 8.87 1.25
CA VAL A 140 11.61 7.77 2.15
C VAL A 140 12.91 7.11 1.67
N GLN A 141 13.10 6.93 0.37
CA GLN A 141 14.27 6.27 -0.23
C GLN A 141 14.59 4.93 0.47
N PRO A 142 13.64 3.97 0.52
CA PRO A 142 13.82 2.75 1.30
C PRO A 142 14.93 1.87 0.70
N GLU A 143 15.63 1.12 1.54
CA GLU A 143 16.56 0.06 1.12
C GLU A 143 15.81 -1.11 0.49
N VAL A 144 14.63 -1.43 1.07
CA VAL A 144 13.76 -2.49 0.58
C VAL A 144 12.33 -2.00 0.38
N LEU A 145 11.81 -2.18 -0.83
CA LEU A 145 10.41 -1.95 -1.17
C LEU A 145 9.65 -3.28 -1.17
N VAL A 146 8.61 -3.39 -0.35
CA VAL A 146 7.77 -4.59 -0.26
C VAL A 146 6.41 -4.34 -0.87
N CYS A 147 6.07 -5.06 -1.95
CA CYS A 147 4.76 -5.03 -2.59
C CYS A 147 3.82 -6.05 -1.93
N LEU A 148 2.78 -5.59 -1.25
CA LEU A 148 1.78 -6.43 -0.58
C LEU A 148 0.62 -6.74 -1.54
N GLY A 149 0.67 -7.91 -2.17
CA GLY A 149 -0.34 -8.41 -3.09
C GLY A 149 -0.09 -8.08 -4.57
N ALA A 150 -0.84 -8.77 -5.43
CA ALA A 150 -0.64 -8.69 -6.89
C ALA A 150 -0.89 -7.29 -7.47
N SER A 151 -1.85 -6.54 -6.93
CA SER A 151 -2.17 -5.19 -7.43
C SER A 151 -1.02 -4.20 -7.19
N ALA A 152 -0.43 -4.22 -5.98
CA ALA A 152 0.73 -3.41 -5.67
C ALA A 152 1.94 -3.82 -6.51
N ALA A 153 2.23 -5.13 -6.58
CA ALA A 153 3.33 -5.65 -7.37
C ALA A 153 3.21 -5.28 -8.86
N GLN A 154 2.03 -5.47 -9.47
CA GLN A 154 1.81 -5.13 -10.87
C GLN A 154 1.86 -3.63 -11.15
N SER A 155 1.48 -2.80 -10.18
CA SER A 155 1.56 -1.33 -10.31
C SER A 155 3.00 -0.82 -10.28
N LEU A 156 3.89 -1.51 -9.58
CA LEU A 156 5.28 -1.10 -9.34
C LEU A 156 6.29 -1.83 -10.24
N LEU A 157 6.09 -3.14 -10.46
CA LEU A 157 6.99 -4.02 -11.21
C LEU A 157 6.50 -4.35 -12.62
N GLY A 158 5.31 -3.85 -12.98
CA GLY A 158 4.72 -4.09 -14.29
C GLY A 158 3.70 -5.23 -14.33
N ARG A 159 2.81 -5.19 -15.33
CA ARG A 159 1.66 -6.09 -15.47
C ARG A 159 2.04 -7.58 -15.61
N GLY A 160 3.24 -7.88 -16.08
CA GLY A 160 3.74 -9.25 -16.23
C GLY A 160 4.17 -9.91 -14.91
N PHE A 161 4.28 -9.14 -13.83
CA PHE A 161 4.70 -9.68 -12.54
C PHE A 161 3.61 -10.56 -11.91
N SER A 162 4.01 -11.75 -11.45
CA SER A 162 3.11 -12.74 -10.84
C SER A 162 3.55 -13.08 -9.42
N VAL A 163 2.83 -12.57 -8.42
CA VAL A 163 3.09 -12.89 -7.02
C VAL A 163 3.02 -14.39 -6.75
N THR A 164 2.14 -15.12 -7.40
CA THR A 164 2.02 -16.59 -7.22
C THR A 164 3.30 -17.33 -7.60
N ARG A 165 4.06 -16.84 -8.59
CA ARG A 165 5.28 -17.49 -9.08
C ARG A 165 6.55 -16.91 -8.49
N GLN A 166 6.53 -15.61 -8.11
CA GLN A 166 7.72 -14.83 -7.79
C GLN A 166 7.69 -14.23 -6.37
N ARG A 167 6.74 -14.70 -5.52
CA ARG A 167 6.69 -14.20 -4.13
C ARG A 167 7.97 -14.52 -3.37
N GLY A 168 8.41 -13.60 -2.55
CA GLY A 168 9.58 -13.77 -1.70
C GLY A 168 10.91 -13.76 -2.45
N GLU A 169 10.93 -13.43 -3.74
CA GLU A 169 12.15 -13.17 -4.48
C GLU A 169 12.55 -11.70 -4.35
N LEU A 170 13.81 -11.44 -4.03
CA LEU A 170 14.40 -10.12 -4.04
C LEU A 170 14.86 -9.80 -5.47
N VAL A 171 14.26 -8.79 -6.07
CA VAL A 171 14.59 -8.35 -7.43
C VAL A 171 15.15 -6.94 -7.43
N PRO A 172 16.16 -6.63 -8.28
CA PRO A 172 16.63 -5.25 -8.45
C PRO A 172 15.55 -4.41 -9.15
N SER A 173 15.47 -3.13 -8.80
CA SER A 173 14.53 -2.19 -9.40
C SER A 173 15.07 -0.76 -9.35
N SER A 174 14.58 0.09 -10.25
CA SER A 174 14.85 1.53 -10.18
C SER A 174 14.09 2.24 -9.03
N LEU A 175 13.15 1.55 -8.38
CA LEU A 175 12.32 2.11 -7.29
C LEU A 175 13.00 2.02 -5.93
N ALA A 176 13.82 1.00 -5.72
CA ALA A 176 14.61 0.78 -4.51
C ALA A 176 15.74 -0.23 -4.82
N PRO A 177 16.83 -0.28 -4.04
CA PRO A 177 17.92 -1.24 -4.23
C PRO A 177 17.45 -2.69 -4.27
N LYS A 178 16.46 -3.03 -3.46
CA LYS A 178 15.82 -4.34 -3.40
C LYS A 178 14.30 -4.19 -3.42
N VAL A 179 13.62 -5.01 -4.21
CA VAL A 179 12.16 -5.07 -4.19
C VAL A 179 11.75 -6.53 -3.95
N LEU A 180 10.79 -6.72 -3.07
CA LEU A 180 10.18 -8.01 -2.78
C LEU A 180 8.67 -7.91 -2.96
N ALA A 181 8.04 -8.90 -3.59
CA ALA A 181 6.59 -9.00 -3.60
C ALA A 181 6.14 -10.25 -2.84
N THR A 182 5.08 -10.10 -2.06
CA THR A 182 4.46 -11.19 -1.31
C THR A 182 2.94 -11.05 -1.34
N VAL A 183 2.23 -11.93 -0.65
CA VAL A 183 0.76 -11.88 -0.56
C VAL A 183 0.30 -10.65 0.22
N HIS A 184 -0.91 -10.18 -0.05
CA HIS A 184 -1.53 -9.16 0.80
C HIS A 184 -2.02 -9.81 2.10
N PRO A 185 -1.79 -9.22 3.29
CA PRO A 185 -2.22 -9.81 4.57
C PRO A 185 -3.70 -10.20 4.62
N SER A 186 -4.57 -9.45 3.92
CA SER A 186 -6.00 -9.80 3.84
C SER A 186 -6.29 -11.14 3.15
N SER A 187 -5.37 -11.69 2.35
CA SER A 187 -5.56 -13.02 1.75
C SER A 187 -5.40 -14.12 2.78
N ILE A 188 -4.52 -13.93 3.77
CA ILE A 188 -4.33 -14.84 4.91
C ILE A 188 -5.61 -14.92 5.75
N LEU A 189 -6.26 -13.76 5.98
CA LEU A 189 -7.54 -13.70 6.70
C LEU A 189 -8.69 -14.42 5.96
N ARG A 190 -8.60 -14.53 4.63
CA ARG A 190 -9.61 -15.21 3.79
C ARG A 190 -9.29 -16.68 3.52
N ALA A 191 -8.26 -17.23 4.15
CA ALA A 191 -7.95 -18.65 4.06
C ALA A 191 -9.18 -19.50 4.50
N PRO A 192 -9.48 -20.61 3.81
CA PRO A 192 -10.71 -21.38 4.03
C PRO A 192 -10.78 -22.03 5.41
N ASP A 193 -9.63 -22.34 5.99
CA ASP A 193 -9.50 -23.03 7.28
C ASP A 193 -8.29 -22.51 8.07
N SER A 194 -8.17 -22.97 9.33
CA SER A 194 -7.09 -22.54 10.23
C SER A 194 -5.72 -23.07 9.82
N GLU A 195 -5.65 -24.28 9.27
CA GLU A 195 -4.38 -24.89 8.84
C GLU A 195 -3.79 -24.14 7.66
N THR A 196 -4.60 -23.86 6.64
CA THR A 196 -4.23 -23.03 5.49
C THR A 196 -3.79 -21.62 5.95
N ARG A 197 -4.52 -21.01 6.90
CA ARG A 197 -4.19 -19.70 7.45
C ARG A 197 -2.81 -19.72 8.12
N HIS A 198 -2.53 -20.68 8.98
CA HIS A 198 -1.23 -20.82 9.63
C HIS A 198 -0.11 -21.10 8.61
N SER A 199 -0.39 -21.92 7.59
CA SER A 199 0.58 -22.18 6.52
C SER A 199 0.92 -20.91 5.73
N GLU A 200 -0.08 -20.14 5.31
CA GLU A 200 0.14 -18.88 4.58
C GLU A 200 0.82 -17.80 5.46
N MET A 201 0.51 -17.76 6.75
CA MET A 201 1.21 -16.88 7.70
C MET A 201 2.70 -17.24 7.81
N ARG A 202 3.03 -18.52 7.98
CA ARG A 202 4.44 -18.97 8.01
C ARG A 202 5.19 -18.57 6.73
N LYS A 203 4.57 -18.74 5.55
CA LYS A 203 5.18 -18.34 4.27
C LYS A 203 5.37 -16.82 4.20
N PHE A 204 4.38 -16.05 4.67
CA PHE A 204 4.45 -14.59 4.70
C PHE A 204 5.58 -14.10 5.61
N VAL A 205 5.71 -14.67 6.80
CA VAL A 205 6.84 -14.41 7.72
C VAL A 205 8.17 -14.81 7.09
N ALA A 206 8.23 -15.94 6.39
CA ALA A 206 9.46 -16.37 5.69
C ALA A 206 9.88 -15.39 4.58
N ASP A 207 8.92 -14.80 3.85
CA ASP A 207 9.20 -13.76 2.87
C ASP A 207 9.77 -12.51 3.56
N LEU A 208 9.17 -12.07 4.70
CA LEU A 208 9.63 -10.90 5.45
C LEU A 208 10.99 -11.13 6.14
N LYS A 209 11.33 -12.35 6.55
CA LYS A 209 12.66 -12.67 7.08
C LYS A 209 13.78 -12.41 6.07
N LYS A 210 13.51 -12.51 4.77
CA LYS A 210 14.48 -12.11 3.74
C LYS A 210 14.73 -10.61 3.74
N VAL A 211 13.70 -9.81 4.02
CA VAL A 211 13.83 -8.36 4.23
C VAL A 211 14.68 -8.08 5.46
N ALA A 212 14.36 -8.71 6.60
CA ALA A 212 15.15 -8.57 7.82
C ALA A 212 16.62 -8.92 7.62
N HIS A 213 16.92 -9.96 6.82
CA HIS A 213 18.28 -10.33 6.49
C HIS A 213 19.01 -9.24 5.69
N VAL A 214 18.36 -8.60 4.73
CA VAL A 214 18.93 -7.45 3.99
C VAL A 214 19.26 -6.31 4.96
N LEU A 215 18.33 -5.97 5.85
CA LEU A 215 18.52 -4.89 6.84
C LEU A 215 19.68 -5.16 7.80
N ALA A 216 19.90 -6.43 8.15
CA ALA A 216 21.01 -6.83 9.04
C ALA A 216 22.37 -6.83 8.33
N SER A 217 22.39 -7.12 7.02
CA SER A 217 23.64 -7.19 6.22
C SER A 217 24.12 -5.82 5.71
N GLU A 218 23.22 -4.85 5.60
CA GLU A 218 23.51 -3.50 5.15
C GLU A 218 23.14 -2.51 6.28
N PRO A 219 24.04 -2.26 7.27
CA PRO A 219 23.74 -1.28 8.31
C PRO A 219 23.53 0.10 7.69
N LYS A 220 22.56 0.84 8.23
CA LYS A 220 22.19 2.18 7.76
C LYS A 220 23.46 3.05 7.66
N ALA A 221 23.71 3.62 6.47
CA ALA A 221 24.76 4.63 6.33
C ALA A 221 24.48 5.77 7.33
N ALA A 222 25.48 6.08 8.17
CA ALA A 222 25.40 7.10 9.20
C ALA A 222 25.23 8.51 8.61
#